data_25aa23ef4b73f01e6ee72d71a12cd1b1
#
_entry.id   25aa23ef4b73f01e6ee72d71a12cd1b1
#
_cell.length_a   1.000
_cell.length_b   1.000
_cell.length_c   1.000
_cell.angle_alpha   90.00
_cell.angle_beta   90.00
_cell.angle_gamma   90.00
#
_symmetry.space_group_name_H-M   'P 1'
#
loop_
_entity.id
_entity.type
_entity.pdbx_description
1 polymer ?
#
loop_
_entity_poly.entity_id
_entity_poly.type
_entity_poly.pdbx_seq_one_letter_code
_entity_poly.pdbx_strand_id
1 'polypeptide(L)'
;MNEMNVTWHEHQVSRGDREAMKGHKGCVIWFTGLSGSGKSTIANTLDHKLHELGFHSTVLDGDNVRHGLNAAPGMLRDTHGDEFAERFGLGFSAIDREENIRRIGAVAELFSAAGLIALTAFISPYRVDRDRVRKTMREGEFIEVFVDTPIEICEDRDPKGLYKKARAGEIKGFTGIDDPYEAPLNPELTLSSGHASPDALADEVIAFLRARQIIPG
;
A
#
# COMPACT_ATOMS: atom_id res chain seq x y z
N MET A 1 -9.76 20.71 27.42
CA MET A 1 -9.59 19.57 26.49
C MET A 1 -10.99 19.03 26.22
N ASN A 2 -11.51 19.25 25.02
CA ASN A 2 -12.77 18.63 24.65
C ASN A 2 -12.50 17.13 24.48
N GLU A 3 -12.98 16.33 25.43
CA GLU A 3 -13.09 14.89 25.23
C GLU A 3 -13.93 14.68 23.97
N MET A 4 -13.33 14.05 22.96
CA MET A 4 -14.10 13.70 21.78
C MET A 4 -15.17 12.70 22.21
N ASN A 5 -16.45 13.10 22.13
CA ASN A 5 -17.59 12.21 22.35
C ASN A 5 -17.69 11.17 21.21
N VAL A 6 -16.63 10.35 21.07
CA VAL A 6 -16.57 9.26 20.09
C VAL A 6 -16.56 7.96 20.85
N THR A 7 -17.61 7.17 20.66
CA THR A 7 -17.77 5.85 21.29
C THR A 7 -17.58 4.77 20.25
N TRP A 8 -16.76 3.77 20.58
CA TRP A 8 -16.65 2.58 19.76
C TRP A 8 -17.92 1.73 19.88
N HIS A 9 -18.53 1.40 18.74
CA HIS A 9 -19.70 0.53 18.70
C HIS A 9 -19.30 -0.87 18.22
N GLU A 10 -19.65 -1.89 18.98
CA GLU A 10 -19.49 -3.27 18.57
C GLU A 10 -20.58 -3.67 17.57
N HIS A 11 -20.17 -4.37 16.51
CA HIS A 11 -21.07 -4.86 15.47
C HIS A 11 -21.47 -6.31 15.77
N GLN A 12 -22.74 -6.68 15.49
CA GLN A 12 -23.24 -8.04 15.66
C GLN A 12 -22.54 -9.04 14.73
N VAL A 13 -22.23 -8.62 13.49
CA VAL A 13 -21.47 -9.45 12.54
C VAL A 13 -19.99 -9.24 12.80
N SER A 14 -19.36 -10.26 13.37
CA SER A 14 -17.95 -10.24 13.69
C SER A 14 -17.07 -10.38 12.42
N ARG A 15 -15.79 -10.09 12.58
CA ARG A 15 -14.79 -10.37 11.55
C ARG A 15 -14.73 -11.87 11.23
N GLY A 16 -14.76 -12.73 12.26
CA GLY A 16 -14.77 -14.19 12.06
C GLY A 16 -15.94 -14.68 11.23
N ASP A 17 -17.14 -14.10 11.41
CA ASP A 17 -18.31 -14.43 10.58
C ASP A 17 -18.08 -14.07 9.12
N ARG A 18 -17.42 -12.91 8.86
CA ARG A 18 -17.08 -12.46 7.49
C ARG A 18 -16.04 -13.36 6.84
N GLU A 19 -15.00 -13.74 7.58
CA GLU A 19 -13.95 -14.64 7.12
C GLU A 19 -14.50 -16.04 6.83
N ALA A 20 -15.33 -16.57 7.73
CA ALA A 20 -16.02 -17.85 7.51
C ALA A 20 -16.88 -17.86 6.25
N MET A 21 -17.63 -16.78 6.01
CA MET A 21 -18.45 -16.63 4.81
C MET A 21 -17.61 -16.56 3.52
N LYS A 22 -16.40 -15.98 3.60
CA LYS A 22 -15.50 -15.81 2.44
C LYS A 22 -14.58 -17.01 2.20
N GLY A 23 -14.42 -17.90 3.18
CA GLY A 23 -13.51 -19.04 3.11
C GLY A 23 -12.02 -18.69 3.19
N HIS A 24 -11.70 -17.45 3.60
CA HIS A 24 -10.32 -16.99 3.81
C HIS A 24 -10.26 -15.90 4.89
N LYS A 25 -9.07 -15.65 5.41
CA LYS A 25 -8.84 -14.59 6.40
C LYS A 25 -8.65 -13.24 5.72
N GLY A 26 -9.07 -12.17 6.40
CA GLY A 26 -8.72 -10.81 6.01
C GLY A 26 -7.28 -10.48 6.42
N CYS A 27 -6.53 -9.82 5.54
CA CYS A 27 -5.19 -9.33 5.81
C CYS A 27 -4.85 -8.13 4.95
N VAL A 28 -3.73 -7.47 5.26
CA VAL A 28 -3.15 -6.41 4.45
C VAL A 28 -1.82 -6.90 3.92
N ILE A 29 -1.67 -6.94 2.61
CA ILE A 29 -0.40 -7.19 1.92
C ILE A 29 0.15 -5.84 1.52
N TRP A 30 1.19 -5.40 2.25
CA TRP A 30 1.78 -4.07 2.12
C TRP A 30 3.02 -4.13 1.23
N PHE A 31 2.83 -3.88 -0.08
CA PHE A 31 3.96 -3.77 -0.99
C PHE A 31 4.68 -2.43 -0.80
N THR A 32 5.97 -2.48 -0.51
CA THR A 32 6.87 -1.33 -0.43
C THR A 32 8.09 -1.52 -1.33
N GLY A 33 8.71 -0.42 -1.76
CA GLY A 33 9.87 -0.43 -2.67
C GLY A 33 9.94 0.84 -3.50
N LEU A 34 11.01 1.03 -4.24
CA LEU A 34 11.27 2.21 -5.07
C LEU A 34 10.20 2.43 -6.17
N SER A 35 10.09 3.64 -6.69
CA SER A 35 9.33 3.89 -7.92
C SER A 35 9.88 2.99 -9.04
N GLY A 36 9.02 2.44 -9.90
CA GLY A 36 9.49 1.51 -10.96
C GLY A 36 9.89 0.11 -10.49
N SER A 37 9.82 -0.22 -9.18
CA SER A 37 10.18 -1.56 -8.68
C SER A 37 9.21 -2.67 -9.08
N GLY A 38 8.02 -2.35 -9.58
CA GLY A 38 7.02 -3.34 -10.03
C GLY A 38 5.85 -3.58 -9.06
N LYS A 39 5.77 -2.87 -7.93
CA LYS A 39 4.71 -3.05 -6.92
C LYS A 39 3.29 -3.14 -7.47
N SER A 40 2.88 -2.12 -8.25
CA SER A 40 1.53 -2.07 -8.83
C SER A 40 1.27 -3.21 -9.80
N THR A 41 2.26 -3.60 -10.58
CA THR A 41 2.15 -4.73 -11.52
C THR A 41 1.99 -6.05 -10.77
N ILE A 42 2.82 -6.29 -9.73
CA ILE A 42 2.74 -7.50 -8.92
C ILE A 42 1.41 -7.54 -8.15
N ALA A 43 0.99 -6.41 -7.54
CA ALA A 43 -0.28 -6.33 -6.81
C ALA A 43 -1.47 -6.62 -7.73
N ASN A 44 -1.50 -6.06 -8.94
CA ASN A 44 -2.57 -6.30 -9.91
C ASN A 44 -2.57 -7.75 -10.42
N THR A 45 -1.39 -8.35 -10.67
CA THR A 45 -1.28 -9.76 -11.07
C THR A 45 -1.76 -10.68 -9.93
N LEU A 46 -1.39 -10.36 -8.70
CA LEU A 46 -1.83 -11.11 -7.52
C LEU A 46 -3.34 -11.00 -7.32
N ASP A 47 -3.91 -9.80 -7.46
CA ASP A 47 -5.36 -9.58 -7.37
C ASP A 47 -6.12 -10.44 -8.38
N HIS A 48 -5.65 -10.45 -9.62
CA HIS A 48 -6.25 -11.29 -10.67
C HIS A 48 -6.19 -12.79 -10.31
N LYS A 49 -5.03 -13.29 -9.88
CA LYS A 49 -4.87 -14.70 -9.47
C LYS A 49 -5.73 -15.06 -8.26
N LEU A 50 -5.82 -14.19 -7.27
CA LEU A 50 -6.69 -14.40 -6.10
C LEU A 50 -8.16 -14.43 -6.52
N HIS A 51 -8.58 -13.57 -7.44
CA HIS A 51 -9.92 -13.57 -8.01
C HIS A 51 -10.23 -14.90 -8.76
N GLU A 52 -9.31 -15.38 -9.60
CA GLU A 52 -9.46 -16.67 -10.29
C GLU A 52 -9.57 -17.86 -9.30
N LEU A 53 -8.90 -17.77 -8.15
CA LEU A 53 -8.98 -18.75 -7.07
C LEU A 53 -10.25 -18.59 -6.20
N GLY A 54 -11.08 -17.59 -6.47
CA GLY A 54 -12.33 -17.33 -5.75
C GLY A 54 -12.15 -16.56 -4.42
N PHE A 55 -11.01 -15.91 -4.20
CA PHE A 55 -10.75 -15.11 -3.00
C PHE A 55 -11.06 -13.63 -3.24
N HIS A 56 -11.61 -12.96 -2.22
CA HIS A 56 -11.92 -11.54 -2.28
C HIS A 56 -10.72 -10.68 -1.92
N SER A 57 -10.13 -10.05 -2.91
CA SER A 57 -9.06 -9.07 -2.76
C SER A 57 -9.43 -7.72 -3.36
N THR A 58 -8.68 -6.68 -3.06
CA THR A 58 -8.77 -5.35 -3.65
C THR A 58 -7.43 -4.64 -3.61
N VAL A 59 -7.13 -3.89 -4.68
CA VAL A 59 -5.87 -3.13 -4.78
C VAL A 59 -6.10 -1.68 -4.38
N LEU A 60 -5.28 -1.20 -3.45
CA LEU A 60 -5.10 0.21 -3.12
C LEU A 60 -3.77 0.66 -3.76
N ASP A 61 -3.86 1.21 -4.96
CA ASP A 61 -2.69 1.71 -5.69
C ASP A 61 -2.44 3.19 -5.39
N GLY A 62 -1.16 3.57 -5.25
CA GLY A 62 -0.75 4.91 -4.87
C GLY A 62 -1.21 6.02 -5.82
N ASP A 63 -1.27 5.74 -7.11
CA ASP A 63 -1.75 6.72 -8.09
C ASP A 63 -3.29 6.80 -8.05
N ASN A 64 -3.97 5.65 -7.99
CA ASN A 64 -5.43 5.60 -8.02
C ASN A 64 -6.06 6.32 -6.82
N VAL A 65 -5.54 6.14 -5.61
CA VAL A 65 -6.09 6.80 -4.42
C VAL A 65 -5.88 8.31 -4.42
N ARG A 66 -4.91 8.81 -5.20
CA ARG A 66 -4.69 10.25 -5.39
C ARG A 66 -5.74 10.92 -6.27
N HIS A 67 -6.61 10.16 -6.93
CA HIS A 67 -7.79 10.70 -7.62
C HIS A 67 -9.00 10.91 -6.70
N GLY A 68 -8.92 10.54 -5.43
CA GLY A 68 -10.01 10.67 -4.46
C GLY A 68 -9.50 10.87 -3.04
N LEU A 69 -9.32 9.78 -2.29
CA LEU A 69 -8.99 9.79 -0.86
C LEU A 69 -7.77 10.68 -0.51
N ASN A 70 -6.75 10.67 -1.35
CA ASN A 70 -5.50 11.40 -1.15
C ASN A 70 -5.25 12.40 -2.29
N ALA A 71 -6.32 13.04 -2.77
CA ALA A 71 -6.25 14.01 -3.86
C ALA A 71 -5.32 15.20 -3.53
N ALA A 72 -4.60 15.68 -4.55
CA ALA A 72 -3.77 16.87 -4.43
C ALA A 72 -4.63 18.14 -4.31
N PRO A 73 -4.10 19.24 -3.73
CA PRO A 73 -4.83 20.50 -3.59
C PRO A 73 -5.47 20.96 -4.91
N GLY A 74 -4.74 20.87 -6.03
CA GLY A 74 -5.25 21.26 -7.34
C GLY A 74 -6.49 20.51 -7.80
N MET A 75 -6.67 19.26 -7.36
CA MET A 75 -7.85 18.46 -7.72
C MET A 75 -9.07 18.78 -6.84
N LEU A 76 -8.85 19.30 -5.63
CA LEU A 76 -9.92 19.63 -4.69
C LEU A 76 -10.44 21.06 -4.87
N ARG A 77 -9.62 21.93 -5.45
CA ARG A 77 -9.87 23.38 -5.51
C ARG A 77 -11.16 23.73 -6.21
N ASP A 78 -11.44 23.12 -7.34
CA ASP A 78 -12.61 23.42 -8.16
C ASP A 78 -13.93 23.01 -7.49
N THR A 79 -13.88 21.97 -6.64
CA THR A 79 -15.11 21.43 -6.00
C THR A 79 -15.30 21.94 -4.57
N HIS A 80 -14.21 22.28 -3.86
CA HIS A 80 -14.23 22.57 -2.42
C HIS A 80 -13.67 23.95 -2.06
N GLY A 81 -13.07 24.68 -3.00
CA GLY A 81 -12.44 25.99 -2.77
C GLY A 81 -11.03 25.89 -2.18
N ASP A 82 -10.33 27.05 -2.15
CA ASP A 82 -8.91 27.12 -1.80
C ASP A 82 -8.61 26.67 -0.37
N GLU A 83 -9.36 27.17 0.61
CA GLU A 83 -9.11 26.85 2.02
C GLU A 83 -9.21 25.34 2.30
N PHE A 84 -10.22 24.68 1.75
CA PHE A 84 -10.37 23.23 1.89
C PHE A 84 -9.25 22.48 1.18
N ALA A 85 -8.93 22.91 -0.04
CA ALA A 85 -7.89 22.27 -0.86
C ALA A 85 -6.52 22.35 -0.20
N GLU A 86 -6.12 23.50 0.33
CA GLU A 86 -4.84 23.68 1.03
C GLU A 86 -4.79 22.91 2.34
N ARG A 87 -5.92 22.78 3.04
CA ARG A 87 -5.97 22.07 4.34
C ARG A 87 -5.96 20.56 4.21
N PHE A 88 -6.64 20.00 3.22
CA PHE A 88 -6.92 18.56 3.14
C PHE A 88 -6.27 17.86 1.94
N GLY A 89 -5.84 18.61 0.93
CA GLY A 89 -5.11 18.05 -0.20
C GLY A 89 -3.70 17.58 0.22
N LEU A 90 -3.23 16.51 -0.40
CA LEU A 90 -1.91 15.93 -0.12
C LEU A 90 -0.95 16.11 -1.28
N GLY A 91 0.19 16.74 -1.02
CA GLY A 91 1.33 16.84 -1.92
C GLY A 91 2.30 15.66 -1.79
N PHE A 92 3.60 15.99 -1.87
CA PHE A 92 4.71 15.03 -1.80
C PHE A 92 5.77 15.41 -0.77
N SER A 93 5.50 16.38 0.12
CA SER A 93 6.39 16.66 1.26
C SER A 93 6.44 15.45 2.21
N ALA A 94 7.42 15.42 3.12
CA ALA A 94 7.54 14.34 4.08
C ALA A 94 6.26 14.16 4.92
N ILE A 95 5.66 15.28 5.37
CA ILE A 95 4.42 15.24 6.14
C ILE A 95 3.21 14.78 5.32
N ASP A 96 3.15 15.17 4.04
CA ASP A 96 2.10 14.67 3.12
C ASP A 96 2.23 13.17 2.89
N ARG A 97 3.45 12.66 2.80
CA ARG A 97 3.71 11.22 2.66
C ARG A 97 3.32 10.45 3.92
N GLU A 98 3.65 10.97 5.11
CA GLU A 98 3.22 10.40 6.39
C GLU A 98 1.70 10.31 6.45
N GLU A 99 0.99 11.41 6.16
CA GLU A 99 -0.48 11.45 6.16
C GLU A 99 -1.09 10.53 5.08
N ASN A 100 -0.47 10.46 3.89
CA ASN A 100 -0.87 9.52 2.85
C ASN A 100 -0.82 8.07 3.36
N ILE A 101 0.28 7.67 3.98
CA ILE A 101 0.45 6.31 4.52
C ILE A 101 -0.51 6.06 5.70
N ARG A 102 -0.73 7.06 6.57
CA ARG A 102 -1.71 6.95 7.67
C ARG A 102 -3.14 6.72 7.15
N ARG A 103 -3.60 7.48 6.14
CA ARG A 103 -4.94 7.31 5.55
C ARG A 103 -5.09 5.94 4.89
N ILE A 104 -4.10 5.52 4.12
CA ILE A 104 -4.13 4.21 3.46
C ILE A 104 -4.11 3.08 4.49
N GLY A 105 -3.31 3.19 5.53
CA GLY A 105 -3.29 2.21 6.61
C GLY A 105 -4.66 2.03 7.26
N ALA A 106 -5.36 3.13 7.55
CA ALA A 106 -6.70 3.09 8.13
C ALA A 106 -7.73 2.44 7.18
N VAL A 107 -7.67 2.75 5.87
CA VAL A 107 -8.58 2.13 4.88
C VAL A 107 -8.27 0.65 4.69
N ALA A 108 -6.99 0.27 4.63
CA ALA A 108 -6.58 -1.12 4.50
C ALA A 108 -7.01 -1.96 5.71
N GLU A 109 -6.92 -1.39 6.92
CA GLU A 109 -7.42 -2.02 8.16
C GLU A 109 -8.94 -2.26 8.09
N LEU A 110 -9.73 -1.28 7.63
CA LEU A 110 -11.18 -1.45 7.44
C LEU A 110 -11.50 -2.57 6.44
N PHE A 111 -10.78 -2.70 5.35
CA PHE A 111 -10.96 -3.78 4.39
C PHE A 111 -10.59 -5.14 4.98
N SER A 112 -9.46 -5.21 5.68
CA SER A 112 -9.05 -6.41 6.39
C SER A 112 -10.07 -6.83 7.45
N ALA A 113 -10.59 -5.88 8.24
CA ALA A 113 -11.64 -6.13 9.21
C ALA A 113 -12.97 -6.59 8.56
N ALA A 114 -13.24 -6.20 7.32
CA ALA A 114 -14.35 -6.69 6.52
C ALA A 114 -14.10 -8.10 5.92
N GLY A 115 -12.96 -8.72 6.21
CA GLY A 115 -12.56 -10.03 5.72
C GLY A 115 -12.03 -10.02 4.27
N LEU A 116 -11.53 -8.89 3.79
CA LEU A 116 -10.90 -8.78 2.48
C LEU A 116 -9.38 -8.91 2.57
N ILE A 117 -8.74 -9.34 1.49
CA ILE A 117 -7.30 -9.25 1.30
C ILE A 117 -7.01 -7.90 0.65
N ALA A 118 -6.53 -6.93 1.42
CA ALA A 118 -6.19 -5.61 0.91
C ALA A 118 -4.74 -5.58 0.41
N LEU A 119 -4.54 -5.30 -0.88
CA LEU A 119 -3.23 -5.20 -1.53
C LEU A 119 -2.86 -3.73 -1.66
N THR A 120 -1.88 -3.25 -0.90
CA THR A 120 -1.46 -1.84 -0.97
C THR A 120 -0.16 -1.71 -1.77
N ALA A 121 -0.14 -0.87 -2.80
CA ALA A 121 1.04 -0.66 -3.65
C ALA A 121 1.54 0.79 -3.54
N PHE A 122 2.40 1.04 -2.56
CA PHE A 122 2.96 2.37 -2.25
C PHE A 122 4.48 2.31 -2.11
N ILE A 123 5.19 3.40 -2.43
CA ILE A 123 6.61 3.52 -2.11
C ILE A 123 6.80 3.38 -0.60
N SER A 124 6.00 4.11 0.20
CA SER A 124 6.05 4.13 1.68
C SER A 124 7.50 4.14 2.21
N PRO A 125 8.26 5.23 1.93
CA PRO A 125 9.72 5.22 2.04
C PRO A 125 10.24 5.10 3.48
N TYR A 126 9.47 5.55 4.46
CA TYR A 126 9.93 5.62 5.85
C TYR A 126 9.43 4.41 6.66
N ARG A 127 10.35 3.74 7.36
CA ARG A 127 10.03 2.58 8.22
C ARG A 127 9.03 2.96 9.31
N VAL A 128 9.24 4.12 9.92
CA VAL A 128 8.39 4.58 11.03
C VAL A 128 6.91 4.66 10.63
N ASP A 129 6.60 5.03 9.40
CA ASP A 129 5.22 5.13 8.92
C ASP A 129 4.62 3.74 8.69
N ARG A 130 5.38 2.82 8.09
CA ARG A 130 4.96 1.42 7.92
C ARG A 130 4.76 0.72 9.27
N ASP A 131 5.69 0.94 10.22
CA ASP A 131 5.60 0.40 11.57
C ASP A 131 4.40 0.94 12.35
N ARG A 132 4.04 2.22 12.16
CA ARG A 132 2.82 2.81 12.75
C ARG A 132 1.57 2.13 12.21
N VAL A 133 1.49 1.91 10.90
CA VAL A 133 0.37 1.19 10.29
C VAL A 133 0.31 -0.25 10.80
N ARG A 134 1.43 -0.97 10.83
CA ARG A 134 1.50 -2.34 11.39
C ARG A 134 0.91 -2.42 12.80
N LYS A 135 1.22 -1.44 13.66
CA LYS A 135 0.74 -1.39 15.06
C LYS A 135 -0.77 -1.18 15.21
N THR A 136 -1.46 -0.71 14.18
CA THR A 136 -2.93 -0.57 14.22
C THR A 136 -3.66 -1.87 13.91
N MET A 137 -2.95 -2.88 13.41
CA MET A 137 -3.51 -4.17 12.99
C MET A 137 -3.20 -5.27 13.99
N ARG A 138 -3.95 -6.36 13.94
CA ARG A 138 -3.69 -7.53 14.78
C ARG A 138 -2.42 -8.24 14.32
N GLU A 139 -1.84 -9.01 15.22
CA GLU A 139 -0.68 -9.82 14.90
C GLU A 139 -0.96 -10.76 13.71
N GLY A 140 -0.05 -10.78 12.73
CA GLY A 140 -0.15 -11.60 11.53
C GLY A 140 -1.07 -11.07 10.43
N GLU A 141 -1.77 -9.94 10.63
CA GLU A 141 -2.64 -9.32 9.62
C GLU A 141 -1.91 -8.38 8.67
N PHE A 142 -0.82 -7.76 9.12
CA PHE A 142 0.02 -6.91 8.29
C PHE A 142 1.19 -7.73 7.75
N ILE A 143 1.22 -7.91 6.45
CA ILE A 143 2.25 -8.66 5.72
C ILE A 143 3.03 -7.66 4.88
N GLU A 144 4.24 -7.30 5.33
CA GLU A 144 5.12 -6.40 4.60
C GLU A 144 5.85 -7.18 3.51
N VAL A 145 5.62 -6.76 2.26
CA VAL A 145 6.26 -7.35 1.08
C VAL A 145 7.23 -6.33 0.49
N PHE A 146 8.50 -6.57 0.66
CA PHE A 146 9.55 -5.74 0.09
C PHE A 146 9.81 -6.14 -1.36
N VAL A 147 9.48 -5.25 -2.30
CA VAL A 147 9.81 -5.43 -3.72
C VAL A 147 11.21 -4.87 -3.95
N ASP A 148 12.20 -5.74 -3.74
CA ASP A 148 13.62 -5.42 -3.85
C ASP A 148 14.05 -5.42 -5.32
N THR A 149 14.28 -4.21 -5.83
CA THR A 149 14.73 -3.97 -7.20
C THR A 149 15.86 -2.97 -7.16
N PRO A 150 17.02 -3.30 -7.75
CA PRO A 150 18.11 -2.34 -7.89
C PRO A 150 17.64 -1.03 -8.51
N ILE A 151 18.18 0.09 -8.01
CA ILE A 151 17.75 1.43 -8.46
C ILE A 151 18.01 1.63 -9.94
N GLU A 152 19.09 1.05 -10.47
CA GLU A 152 19.46 1.11 -11.89
C GLU A 152 18.37 0.49 -12.76
N ILE A 153 17.78 -0.62 -12.33
CA ILE A 153 16.66 -1.27 -13.03
C ILE A 153 15.40 -0.42 -12.92
N CYS A 154 15.16 0.22 -11.77
CA CYS A 154 14.04 1.12 -11.60
C CYS A 154 14.16 2.36 -12.49
N GLU A 155 15.36 2.91 -12.63
CA GLU A 155 15.69 4.04 -13.53
C GLU A 155 15.54 3.65 -15.00
N ASP A 156 16.01 2.47 -15.40
CA ASP A 156 15.86 1.98 -16.77
C ASP A 156 14.39 1.78 -17.16
N ARG A 157 13.58 1.32 -16.22
CA ARG A 157 12.14 1.15 -16.44
C ARG A 157 11.41 2.49 -16.55
N ASP A 158 11.70 3.42 -15.69
CA ASP A 158 11.12 4.78 -15.51
C ASP A 158 9.81 5.05 -16.28
N PRO A 159 8.72 4.30 -16.04
CA PRO A 159 7.52 4.32 -16.89
C PRO A 159 6.83 5.69 -16.95
N LYS A 160 7.14 6.58 -16.02
CA LYS A 160 6.58 7.93 -15.92
C LYS A 160 7.59 9.04 -16.22
N GLY A 161 8.84 8.71 -16.51
CA GLY A 161 9.92 9.68 -16.74
C GLY A 161 10.31 10.48 -15.48
N LEU A 162 9.96 9.97 -14.29
CA LEU A 162 10.20 10.69 -13.03
C LEU A 162 11.66 10.64 -12.59
N TYR A 163 12.37 9.53 -12.81
CA TYR A 163 13.80 9.44 -12.54
C TYR A 163 14.60 10.40 -13.43
N LYS A 164 14.25 10.46 -14.70
CA LYS A 164 14.88 11.40 -15.64
C LYS A 164 14.73 12.84 -15.18
N LYS A 165 13.53 13.23 -14.72
CA LYS A 165 13.25 14.57 -14.18
C LYS A 165 13.98 14.82 -12.87
N ALA A 166 14.04 13.84 -11.97
CA ALA A 166 14.75 13.95 -10.70
C ALA A 166 16.26 14.13 -10.92
N ARG A 167 16.86 13.33 -11.81
CA ARG A 167 18.28 13.47 -12.19
C ARG A 167 18.61 14.80 -12.87
N ALA A 168 17.66 15.37 -13.61
CA ALA A 168 17.77 16.71 -14.19
C ALA A 168 17.55 17.84 -13.18
N GLY A 169 17.19 17.54 -11.92
CA GLY A 169 16.90 18.51 -10.87
C GLY A 169 15.54 19.22 -11.01
N GLU A 170 14.69 18.76 -11.91
CA GLU A 170 13.34 19.30 -12.14
C GLU A 170 12.36 18.86 -11.02
N ILE A 171 12.60 17.70 -10.41
CA ILE A 171 11.85 17.19 -9.26
C ILE A 171 12.84 17.08 -8.09
N LYS A 172 12.46 17.64 -6.94
CA LYS A 172 13.20 17.54 -5.67
C LYS A 172 12.45 16.64 -4.68
N GLY A 173 13.19 16.07 -3.73
CA GLY A 173 12.64 15.16 -2.73
C GLY A 173 12.15 13.85 -3.35
N PHE A 174 12.84 13.37 -4.41
CA PHE A 174 12.46 12.12 -5.07
C PHE A 174 13.12 10.93 -4.38
N THR A 175 12.28 10.01 -3.91
CA THR A 175 12.72 8.83 -3.15
C THR A 175 13.72 7.99 -3.96
N GLY A 176 14.88 7.73 -3.38
CA GLY A 176 15.97 6.98 -3.98
C GLY A 176 16.99 7.84 -4.73
N ILE A 177 16.75 9.16 -4.92
CA ILE A 177 17.67 10.09 -5.56
C ILE A 177 18.19 11.11 -4.54
N ASP A 178 17.35 12.02 -4.09
CA ASP A 178 17.64 13.08 -3.13
C ASP A 178 16.80 13.00 -1.84
N ASP A 179 15.93 11.99 -1.73
CA ASP A 179 15.20 11.62 -0.52
C ASP A 179 15.38 10.11 -0.25
N PRO A 180 15.59 9.70 1.01
CA PRO A 180 15.92 8.31 1.31
C PRO A 180 14.73 7.36 1.10
N TYR A 181 15.04 6.11 0.74
CA TYR A 181 14.18 4.96 0.91
C TYR A 181 14.76 4.05 2.00
N GLU A 182 14.00 3.84 3.05
CA GLU A 182 14.39 2.97 4.16
C GLU A 182 13.85 1.56 3.95
N ALA A 183 14.67 0.66 3.43
CA ALA A 183 14.29 -0.74 3.25
C ALA A 183 13.80 -1.36 4.57
N PRO A 184 12.77 -2.24 4.55
CA PRO A 184 12.32 -2.94 5.74
C PRO A 184 13.44 -3.73 6.40
N LEU A 185 13.44 -3.80 7.74
CA LEU A 185 14.42 -4.60 8.48
C LEU A 185 14.04 -6.08 8.52
N ASN A 186 12.76 -6.37 8.69
CA ASN A 186 12.22 -7.71 8.83
C ASN A 186 10.88 -7.82 8.08
N PRO A 187 10.86 -7.72 6.74
CA PRO A 187 9.63 -7.93 5.97
C PRO A 187 9.22 -9.40 6.06
N GLU A 188 7.93 -9.67 6.01
CA GLU A 188 7.41 -11.04 5.95
C GLU A 188 7.81 -11.75 4.65
N LEU A 189 7.98 -10.98 3.56
CA LEU A 189 8.42 -11.50 2.28
C LEU A 189 9.28 -10.47 1.55
N THR A 190 10.36 -10.93 0.90
CA THR A 190 11.17 -10.12 -0.01
C THR A 190 11.09 -10.71 -1.41
N LEU A 191 10.65 -9.90 -2.37
CA LEU A 191 10.53 -10.26 -3.78
C LEU A 191 11.65 -9.62 -4.59
N SER A 192 12.55 -10.44 -5.15
CA SER A 192 13.63 -9.97 -6.03
C SER A 192 13.11 -9.73 -7.46
N SER A 193 12.64 -8.51 -7.73
CA SER A 193 11.90 -8.23 -8.97
C SER A 193 12.78 -7.75 -10.15
N GLY A 194 14.08 -7.88 -10.04
CA GLY A 194 15.00 -7.46 -11.11
C GLY A 194 14.80 -8.23 -12.42
N HIS A 195 14.66 -9.56 -12.32
CA HIS A 195 14.58 -10.47 -13.47
C HIS A 195 13.39 -11.43 -13.44
N ALA A 196 12.68 -11.55 -12.32
CA ALA A 196 11.52 -12.42 -12.21
C ALA A 196 10.29 -11.79 -12.86
N SER A 197 9.42 -12.63 -13.43
CA SER A 197 8.15 -12.15 -13.99
C SER A 197 7.17 -11.77 -12.87
N PRO A 198 6.27 -10.80 -13.10
CA PRO A 198 5.22 -10.46 -12.14
C PRO A 198 4.36 -11.66 -11.74
N ASP A 199 4.18 -12.58 -12.67
CA ASP A 199 3.41 -13.81 -12.48
C ASP A 199 4.08 -14.76 -11.47
N ALA A 200 5.38 -14.99 -11.60
CA ALA A 200 6.14 -15.80 -10.67
C ALA A 200 6.19 -15.15 -9.26
N LEU A 201 6.36 -13.82 -9.19
CA LEU A 201 6.38 -13.11 -7.92
C LEU A 201 4.99 -13.12 -7.23
N ALA A 202 3.90 -13.07 -7.98
CA ALA A 202 2.56 -13.24 -7.43
C ALA A 202 2.35 -14.67 -6.90
N ASP A 203 2.89 -15.69 -7.56
CA ASP A 203 2.84 -17.09 -7.09
C ASP A 203 3.63 -17.28 -5.79
N GLU A 204 4.76 -16.59 -5.60
CA GLU A 204 5.49 -16.59 -4.33
C GLU A 204 4.62 -16.04 -3.18
N VAL A 205 3.88 -14.94 -3.42
CA VAL A 205 2.95 -14.38 -2.43
C VAL A 205 1.80 -15.36 -2.14
N ILE A 206 1.21 -15.99 -3.15
CA ILE A 206 0.16 -16.99 -2.97
C ILE A 206 0.66 -18.18 -2.14
N ALA A 207 1.86 -18.68 -2.44
CA ALA A 207 2.48 -19.74 -1.66
C ALA A 207 2.69 -19.35 -0.19
N PHE A 208 3.12 -18.11 0.05
CA PHE A 208 3.24 -17.57 1.40
C PHE A 208 1.88 -17.49 2.13
N LEU A 209 0.83 -17.00 1.46
CA LEU A 209 -0.52 -16.91 2.04
C LEU A 209 -1.08 -18.29 2.43
N ARG A 210 -0.83 -19.31 1.60
CA ARG A 210 -1.19 -20.71 1.89
C ARG A 210 -0.41 -21.27 3.08
N ALA A 211 0.90 -21.06 3.11
CA ALA A 211 1.74 -21.51 4.23
C ALA A 211 1.33 -20.86 5.57
N ARG A 212 0.81 -19.62 5.54
CA ARG A 212 0.26 -18.91 6.71
C ARG A 212 -1.21 -19.23 6.99
N GLN A 213 -1.84 -20.10 6.21
CA GLN A 213 -3.26 -20.45 6.35
C GLN A 213 -4.18 -19.22 6.30
N ILE A 214 -3.83 -18.22 5.50
CA ILE A 214 -4.66 -17.05 5.21
C ILE A 214 -5.67 -17.42 4.13
N ILE A 215 -5.23 -18.15 3.12
CA ILE A 215 -6.08 -18.79 2.12
C ILE A 215 -5.89 -20.32 2.21
N PRO A 216 -6.91 -21.11 1.83
CA PRO A 216 -6.77 -22.57 1.76
C PRO A 216 -5.74 -23.02 0.72
N GLY A 217 -5.23 -24.25 0.90
CA GLY A 217 -4.23 -24.90 0.04
C GLY A 217 -4.76 -25.26 -1.35
#